data_90b488bd108e940fd1d3f0f80f1a102c
#
_entry.id   90b488bd108e940fd1d3f0f80f1a102c
#
_cell.length_a   1.000
_cell.length_b   1.000
_cell.length_c   1.000
_cell.angle_alpha   90.00
_cell.angle_beta   90.00
_cell.angle_gamma   90.00
#
_symmetry.space_group_name_H-M   'P 1'
#
loop_
_entity.id
_entity.type
_entity.pdbx_description
1 polymer ?
#
loop_
_entity_poly.entity_id
_entity_poly.type
_entity_poly.pdbx_seq_one_letter_code
_entity_poly.pdbx_strand_id
1 'polypeptide(L)'
;VQGRELTQLQTILQKQSSRLGDHIFKDGSKVLGGEVTLDTEVTYLKLTTTDTASLFADGVISDTSVTVGAGTTRAQVVSAINLVGSDAPTLIVKFISGTSFTAGATIYLEGSTATTATIAAVAHTGGASIVSVNRGVYFVNGFFVLCAAQTLVLEKYSNTPTYRIGLTTTESIVDST
;
A
#
# COMPACT_ATOMS: atom_id res chain seq x y z
N VAL A 1 -13.28 -28.82 35.17
CA VAL A 1 -13.20 -30.02 34.30
C VAL A 1 -13.42 -29.62 32.84
N GLN A 2 -14.47 -28.90 32.48
CA GLN A 2 -14.79 -28.53 31.09
C GLN A 2 -13.72 -27.68 30.38
N GLY A 3 -13.06 -26.77 31.08
CA GLY A 3 -12.03 -25.90 30.49
C GLY A 3 -10.81 -26.67 30.02
N ARG A 4 -10.39 -27.68 30.78
CA ARG A 4 -9.23 -28.54 30.48
C ARG A 4 -9.48 -29.43 29.25
N GLU A 5 -10.68 -29.99 29.16
CA GLU A 5 -11.09 -30.84 28.02
C GLU A 5 -11.18 -30.01 26.73
N LEU A 6 -11.70 -28.77 26.80
CA LEU A 6 -11.79 -27.85 25.68
C LEU A 6 -10.39 -27.44 25.16
N THR A 7 -9.47 -27.10 26.07
CA THR A 7 -8.08 -26.77 25.72
C THR A 7 -7.37 -27.97 25.09
N GLN A 8 -7.63 -29.17 25.59
CA GLN A 8 -7.03 -30.41 25.06
C GLN A 8 -7.57 -30.70 23.65
N LEU A 9 -8.86 -30.54 23.42
CA LEU A 9 -9.47 -30.69 22.10
C LEU A 9 -8.89 -29.68 21.09
N GLN A 10 -8.76 -28.41 21.47
CA GLN A 10 -8.14 -27.38 20.64
C GLN A 10 -6.70 -27.75 20.26
N THR A 11 -5.91 -28.22 21.23
CA THR A 11 -4.53 -28.63 20.97
C THR A 11 -4.44 -29.81 20.00
N ILE A 12 -5.34 -30.78 20.11
CA ILE A 12 -5.39 -31.94 19.21
C ILE A 12 -5.74 -31.50 17.79
N LEU A 13 -6.76 -30.65 17.63
CA LEU A 13 -7.17 -30.14 16.33
C LEU A 13 -6.08 -29.30 15.66
N GLN A 14 -5.43 -28.44 16.43
CA GLN A 14 -4.28 -27.66 15.95
C GLN A 14 -3.14 -28.55 15.46
N LYS A 15 -2.77 -29.56 16.23
CA LYS A 15 -1.72 -30.53 15.85
C LYS A 15 -2.10 -31.35 14.61
N GLN A 16 -3.36 -31.73 14.46
CA GLN A 16 -3.82 -32.44 13.26
C GLN A 16 -3.77 -31.54 12.02
N SER A 17 -4.22 -30.29 12.14
CA SER A 17 -4.16 -29.30 11.07
C SER A 17 -2.70 -28.99 10.67
N SER A 18 -1.82 -28.78 11.65
CA SER A 18 -0.39 -28.54 11.41
C SER A 18 0.25 -29.73 10.66
N ARG A 19 0.05 -30.95 11.13
CA ARG A 19 0.61 -32.15 10.48
C ARG A 19 0.11 -32.35 9.05
N LEU A 20 -1.17 -32.06 8.79
CA LEU A 20 -1.71 -32.11 7.44
C LEU A 20 -1.07 -31.05 6.56
N GLY A 21 -0.97 -29.82 7.07
CA GLY A 21 -0.34 -28.69 6.38
C GLY A 21 1.13 -28.97 6.05
N ASP A 22 1.91 -29.47 7.00
CA ASP A 22 3.34 -29.79 6.83
C ASP A 22 3.60 -30.87 5.76
N HIS A 23 2.60 -31.71 5.49
CA HIS A 23 2.68 -32.74 4.43
C HIS A 23 2.37 -32.20 3.04
N ILE A 24 1.54 -31.16 2.96
CA ILE A 24 1.02 -30.59 1.69
C ILE A 24 1.78 -29.34 1.31
N PHE A 25 2.13 -28.49 2.29
CA PHE A 25 2.73 -27.18 2.06
C PHE A 25 4.13 -27.10 2.65
N LYS A 26 5.00 -26.41 1.95
CA LYS A 26 6.29 -26.00 2.50
C LYS A 26 6.08 -24.74 3.34
N ASP A 27 6.82 -24.60 4.44
CA ASP A 27 6.79 -23.39 5.27
C ASP A 27 7.05 -22.13 4.44
N GLY A 28 6.21 -21.10 4.64
CA GLY A 28 6.19 -19.89 3.85
C GLY A 28 5.47 -20.00 2.50
N SER A 29 4.86 -21.15 2.15
CA SER A 29 4.15 -21.32 0.90
C SER A 29 2.86 -20.51 0.85
N LYS A 30 2.59 -19.97 -0.33
CA LYS A 30 1.30 -19.38 -0.68
C LYS A 30 0.26 -20.50 -0.88
N VAL A 31 -0.84 -20.43 -0.16
CA VAL A 31 -1.96 -21.39 -0.24
C VAL A 31 -3.05 -20.87 -1.17
N LEU A 32 -3.43 -19.60 -0.99
CA LEU A 32 -4.51 -18.97 -1.76
C LEU A 32 -4.26 -17.47 -1.90
N GLY A 33 -4.56 -16.87 -3.04
CA GLY A 33 -4.40 -15.44 -3.27
C GLY A 33 -2.95 -14.99 -3.13
N GLY A 34 -2.70 -13.81 -2.55
CA GLY A 34 -1.36 -13.31 -2.27
C GLY A 34 -0.53 -13.06 -3.53
N GLU A 35 -1.16 -12.61 -4.60
CA GLU A 35 -0.46 -12.21 -5.82
C GLU A 35 0.34 -10.96 -5.58
N VAL A 36 1.57 -10.96 -6.09
CA VAL A 36 2.49 -9.81 -6.01
C VAL A 36 2.54 -9.14 -7.36
N THR A 37 2.29 -7.85 -7.39
CA THR A 37 2.36 -7.02 -8.60
C THR A 37 3.37 -5.91 -8.40
N LEU A 38 4.33 -5.79 -9.30
CA LEU A 38 5.23 -4.64 -9.41
C LEU A 38 4.64 -3.67 -10.43
N ASP A 39 4.49 -2.40 -10.03
CA ASP A 39 4.08 -1.32 -10.93
C ASP A 39 5.19 -0.26 -10.97
N THR A 40 5.79 -0.08 -12.14
CA THR A 40 6.84 0.89 -12.45
C THR A 40 6.33 2.03 -13.34
N GLU A 41 5.03 2.04 -13.64
CA GLU A 41 4.37 3.08 -14.44
C GLU A 41 3.73 4.16 -13.58
N VAL A 42 3.92 4.09 -12.25
CA VAL A 42 3.49 5.14 -11.34
C VAL A 42 4.44 6.33 -11.38
N THR A 43 3.89 7.49 -11.11
CA THR A 43 4.61 8.76 -11.13
C THR A 43 4.62 9.39 -9.75
N TYR A 44 5.75 9.94 -9.31
CA TYR A 44 5.74 10.80 -8.14
C TYR A 44 5.36 12.23 -8.50
N LEU A 45 4.69 12.90 -7.57
CA LEU A 45 4.32 14.30 -7.67
C LEU A 45 4.71 15.00 -6.36
N LYS A 46 5.69 15.87 -6.40
CA LYS A 46 6.09 16.65 -5.22
C LYS A 46 5.17 17.85 -5.03
N LEU A 47 4.78 18.06 -3.78
CA LEU A 47 4.01 19.23 -3.36
C LEU A 47 4.94 20.27 -2.74
N THR A 48 4.41 21.46 -2.48
CA THR A 48 5.16 22.45 -1.69
C THR A 48 5.30 21.98 -0.25
N THR A 49 6.33 22.45 0.45
CA THR A 49 6.65 21.99 1.82
C THR A 49 5.60 22.37 2.86
N THR A 50 4.68 23.25 2.51
CA THR A 50 3.56 23.68 3.37
C THR A 50 2.32 22.78 3.25
N ASP A 51 2.28 21.93 2.22
CA ASP A 51 1.14 21.07 1.94
C ASP A 51 1.20 19.76 2.74
N THR A 52 0.03 19.16 2.95
CA THR A 52 -0.11 17.88 3.65
C THR A 52 -0.56 16.80 2.68
N ALA A 53 0.36 15.93 2.28
CA ALA A 53 0.09 14.90 1.27
C ALA A 53 -0.99 13.89 1.73
N SER A 54 -1.05 13.55 3.02
CA SER A 54 -2.01 12.56 3.54
C SER A 54 -3.47 12.96 3.36
N LEU A 55 -3.78 14.25 3.12
CA LEU A 55 -5.14 14.69 2.80
C LEU A 55 -5.65 14.17 1.46
N PHE A 56 -4.76 13.71 0.60
CA PHE A 56 -5.07 13.20 -0.74
C PHE A 56 -5.03 11.66 -0.81
N ALA A 57 -4.77 10.98 0.31
CA ALA A 57 -4.64 9.53 0.33
C ALA A 57 -5.91 8.86 -0.24
N ASP A 58 -5.69 7.85 -1.09
CA ASP A 58 -6.74 7.06 -1.77
C ASP A 58 -7.72 7.86 -2.63
N GLY A 59 -7.47 9.16 -2.84
CA GLY A 59 -8.31 10.06 -3.61
C GLY A 59 -7.90 10.16 -5.07
N VAL A 60 -8.78 10.77 -5.87
CA VAL A 60 -8.47 11.23 -7.24
C VAL A 60 -8.15 12.71 -7.20
N ILE A 61 -7.03 13.09 -7.78
CA ILE A 61 -6.62 14.49 -7.94
C ILE A 61 -6.84 14.97 -9.37
N SER A 62 -7.12 16.26 -9.49
CA SER A 62 -7.46 16.91 -10.77
C SER A 62 -6.84 18.30 -10.88
N ASP A 63 -6.65 18.79 -12.11
CA ASP A 63 -6.22 20.13 -12.44
C ASP A 63 -7.36 21.19 -12.37
N THR A 64 -8.58 20.75 -12.12
CA THR A 64 -9.76 21.63 -11.97
C THR A 64 -10.46 21.39 -10.65
N SER A 65 -11.07 22.46 -10.11
CA SER A 65 -11.76 22.39 -8.83
C SER A 65 -13.08 21.62 -8.91
N VAL A 66 -13.30 20.76 -7.96
CA VAL A 66 -14.60 20.31 -7.41
C VAL A 66 -15.46 19.38 -8.25
N THR A 67 -15.54 19.49 -9.56
CA THR A 67 -16.42 18.62 -10.36
C THR A 67 -15.72 17.31 -10.64
N VAL A 68 -16.25 16.21 -10.11
CA VAL A 68 -15.72 14.86 -10.36
C VAL A 68 -15.71 14.58 -11.87
N GLY A 69 -14.54 14.22 -12.37
CA GLY A 69 -14.36 13.88 -13.78
C GLY A 69 -14.19 15.04 -14.76
N ALA A 70 -14.18 16.30 -14.30
CA ALA A 70 -14.11 17.47 -15.18
C ALA A 70 -12.68 17.88 -15.59
N GLY A 71 -11.66 17.45 -14.86
CA GLY A 71 -10.27 17.83 -15.16
C GLY A 71 -9.73 17.20 -16.43
N THR A 72 -8.89 17.93 -17.15
CA THR A 72 -8.15 17.39 -18.30
C THR A 72 -7.03 16.47 -17.87
N THR A 73 -6.40 16.76 -16.74
CA THR A 73 -5.41 15.91 -16.08
C THR A 73 -5.96 15.40 -14.76
N ARG A 74 -6.07 14.08 -14.66
CA ARG A 74 -6.61 13.39 -13.48
C ARG A 74 -5.73 12.20 -13.12
N ALA A 75 -5.50 11.99 -11.83
CA ALA A 75 -4.72 10.87 -11.38
C ALA A 75 -5.26 10.29 -10.06
N GLN A 76 -5.22 8.97 -9.93
CA GLN A 76 -5.48 8.26 -8.69
C GLN A 76 -4.25 8.35 -7.80
N VAL A 77 -4.41 8.76 -6.57
CA VAL A 77 -3.35 8.72 -5.55
C VAL A 77 -3.26 7.28 -5.01
N VAL A 78 -2.11 6.67 -5.19
CA VAL A 78 -1.82 5.29 -4.72
C VAL A 78 -1.15 5.31 -3.36
N SER A 79 -0.32 6.32 -3.11
CA SER A 79 0.34 6.53 -1.82
C SER A 79 0.60 8.00 -1.59
N ALA A 80 0.47 8.43 -0.35
CA ALA A 80 0.69 9.80 0.07
C ALA A 80 1.75 9.82 1.20
N ILE A 81 2.83 10.54 0.98
CA ILE A 81 3.98 10.60 1.89
C ILE A 81 4.14 12.04 2.32
N ASN A 82 3.95 12.32 3.60
CA ASN A 82 4.13 13.65 4.17
C ASN A 82 5.60 14.06 4.19
N LEU A 83 5.86 15.33 4.50
CA LEU A 83 7.19 15.90 4.69
C LEU A 83 8.01 15.04 5.66
N VAL A 84 9.22 14.67 5.23
CA VAL A 84 10.19 13.97 6.07
C VAL A 84 11.53 14.68 5.98
N GLY A 85 11.91 15.37 7.05
CA GLY A 85 13.13 16.20 7.05
C GLY A 85 13.05 17.31 6.00
N SER A 86 13.94 17.30 5.04
CA SER A 86 13.96 18.24 3.90
C SER A 86 13.28 17.72 2.63
N ASP A 87 12.79 16.47 2.65
CA ASP A 87 12.14 15.87 1.50
C ASP A 87 10.66 16.25 1.44
N ALA A 88 10.28 16.96 0.39
CA ALA A 88 8.94 17.54 0.23
C ALA A 88 7.84 16.48 0.27
N PRO A 89 6.62 16.87 0.71
CA PRO A 89 5.47 15.99 0.64
C PRO A 89 5.28 15.47 -0.79
N THR A 90 5.04 14.17 -0.93
CA THR A 90 5.02 13.51 -2.23
C THR A 90 3.80 12.61 -2.37
N LEU A 91 3.09 12.74 -3.48
CA LEU A 91 2.05 11.82 -3.90
C LEU A 91 2.63 10.83 -4.92
N ILE A 92 2.35 9.56 -4.77
CA ILE A 92 2.57 8.56 -5.81
C ILE A 92 1.25 8.36 -6.52
N VAL A 93 1.22 8.62 -7.82
CA VAL A 93 -0.02 8.70 -8.59
C VAL A 93 0.01 7.81 -9.82
N LYS A 94 -1.17 7.38 -10.24
CA LYS A 94 -1.41 6.72 -11.52
C LYS A 94 -2.39 7.58 -12.32
N PHE A 95 -1.98 8.01 -13.52
CA PHE A 95 -2.82 8.87 -14.36
C PHE A 95 -4.06 8.11 -14.85
N ILE A 96 -5.22 8.77 -14.75
CA ILE A 96 -6.50 8.34 -15.32
C ILE A 96 -6.69 9.03 -16.67
N SER A 97 -6.35 10.31 -16.73
CA SER A 97 -6.33 11.11 -17.95
C SER A 97 -5.21 12.13 -17.90
N GLY A 98 -4.71 12.56 -19.05
CA GLY A 98 -3.49 13.37 -19.13
C GLY A 98 -2.24 12.56 -18.78
N THR A 99 -1.09 13.22 -18.78
CA THR A 99 0.22 12.58 -18.55
C THR A 99 1.09 13.31 -17.53
N SER A 100 0.77 14.55 -17.22
CA SER A 100 1.53 15.35 -16.26
C SER A 100 0.71 16.54 -15.76
N PHE A 101 0.98 16.93 -14.51
CA PHE A 101 0.50 18.20 -13.97
C PHE A 101 1.56 19.29 -14.18
N THR A 102 1.13 20.53 -14.28
CA THR A 102 2.03 21.67 -14.48
C THR A 102 2.73 22.05 -13.16
N ALA A 103 4.03 22.33 -13.22
CA ALA A 103 4.79 22.87 -12.10
C ALA A 103 4.18 24.17 -11.55
N GLY A 104 4.06 24.29 -10.24
CA GLY A 104 3.48 25.45 -9.57
C GLY A 104 1.95 25.54 -9.68
N ALA A 105 1.29 24.62 -10.36
CA ALA A 105 -0.17 24.61 -10.46
C ALA A 105 -0.82 24.08 -9.17
N THR A 106 -2.05 24.50 -8.93
CA THR A 106 -2.87 23.96 -7.85
C THR A 106 -3.57 22.69 -8.31
N ILE A 107 -3.53 21.66 -7.49
CA ILE A 107 -4.31 20.44 -7.65
C ILE A 107 -5.43 20.41 -6.61
N TYR A 108 -6.49 19.70 -6.96
CA TYR A 108 -7.71 19.58 -6.16
C TYR A 108 -8.01 18.10 -5.91
N LEU A 109 -8.47 17.79 -4.72
CA LEU A 109 -9.07 16.48 -4.44
C LEU A 109 -10.48 16.45 -5.01
N GLU A 110 -10.77 15.53 -5.92
CA GLU A 110 -12.13 15.40 -6.49
C GLU A 110 -13.17 15.16 -5.40
N GLY A 111 -14.28 15.90 -5.49
CA GLY A 111 -15.35 15.86 -4.49
C GLY A 111 -15.11 16.69 -3.23
N SER A 112 -13.98 17.41 -3.13
CA SER A 112 -13.69 18.31 -2.01
C SER A 112 -13.46 19.75 -2.48
N THR A 113 -14.17 20.71 -1.89
CA THR A 113 -13.97 22.13 -2.16
C THR A 113 -12.82 22.75 -1.37
N ALA A 114 -12.37 22.07 -0.31
CA ALA A 114 -11.42 22.60 0.66
C ALA A 114 -10.01 21.99 0.51
N THR A 115 -9.89 20.80 -0.08
CA THR A 115 -8.61 20.08 -0.15
C THR A 115 -7.88 20.42 -1.43
N THR A 116 -6.88 21.28 -1.31
CA THR A 116 -6.01 21.70 -2.42
C THR A 116 -4.55 21.60 -2.00
N ALA A 117 -3.66 21.45 -2.97
CA ALA A 117 -2.22 21.55 -2.78
C ALA A 117 -1.56 22.18 -3.99
N THR A 118 -0.36 22.71 -3.82
CA THR A 118 0.43 23.31 -4.88
C THR A 118 1.58 22.38 -5.26
N ILE A 119 1.71 22.12 -6.54
CA ILE A 119 2.81 21.33 -7.08
C ILE A 119 4.12 22.11 -6.94
N ALA A 120 5.20 21.44 -6.53
CA ALA A 120 6.51 22.06 -6.45
C ALA A 120 6.95 22.62 -7.82
N ALA A 121 7.68 23.74 -7.79
CA ALA A 121 8.13 24.41 -9.01
C ALA A 121 9.28 23.67 -9.72
N VAL A 122 10.07 22.89 -8.99
CA VAL A 122 11.27 22.21 -9.49
C VAL A 122 11.25 20.73 -9.13
N ALA A 123 11.72 19.88 -10.04
CA ALA A 123 11.80 18.42 -9.87
C ALA A 123 10.49 17.81 -9.33
N HIS A 124 9.37 18.33 -9.81
CA HIS A 124 8.04 18.07 -9.27
C HIS A 124 7.47 16.71 -9.65
N THR A 125 7.97 16.08 -10.71
CA THR A 125 7.43 14.81 -11.22
C THR A 125 8.51 13.93 -11.84
N GLY A 126 8.28 12.64 -11.84
CA GLY A 126 9.14 11.61 -12.47
C GLY A 126 8.64 10.21 -12.12
N GLY A 127 9.37 9.19 -12.59
CA GLY A 127 9.00 7.80 -12.32
C GLY A 127 9.20 7.41 -10.87
N ALA A 128 8.30 6.59 -10.37
CA ALA A 128 8.38 5.92 -9.07
C ALA A 128 8.11 4.41 -9.25
N SER A 129 8.21 3.64 -8.20
CA SER A 129 7.90 2.22 -8.22
C SER A 129 7.20 1.77 -6.94
N ILE A 130 6.19 0.94 -7.11
CA ILE A 130 5.43 0.35 -6.02
C ILE A 130 5.33 -1.17 -6.20
N VAL A 131 5.16 -1.86 -5.10
CA VAL A 131 4.76 -3.26 -5.08
C VAL A 131 3.46 -3.40 -4.29
N SER A 132 2.55 -4.17 -4.83
CA SER A 132 1.29 -4.51 -4.15
C SER A 132 1.22 -6.01 -3.96
N VAL A 133 0.77 -6.42 -2.78
CA VAL A 133 0.46 -7.80 -2.44
C VAL A 133 -1.04 -7.88 -2.21
N ASN A 134 -1.73 -8.72 -2.96
CA ASN A 134 -3.14 -8.97 -2.76
C ASN A 134 -3.39 -9.78 -1.48
N ARG A 135 -4.62 -9.71 -0.98
CA ARG A 135 -5.05 -10.55 0.15
C ARG A 135 -4.78 -12.02 -0.16
N GLY A 136 -4.17 -12.73 0.77
CA GLY A 136 -3.82 -14.13 0.58
C GLY A 136 -3.69 -14.91 1.88
N VAL A 137 -3.61 -16.22 1.74
CA VAL A 137 -3.35 -17.16 2.85
C VAL A 137 -2.01 -17.82 2.62
N TYR A 138 -1.18 -17.80 3.64
CA TYR A 138 0.14 -18.42 3.66
C TYR A 138 0.19 -19.50 4.74
N PHE A 139 0.92 -20.58 4.48
CA PHE A 139 1.19 -21.59 5.47
C PHE A 139 2.52 -21.27 6.17
N VAL A 140 2.48 -21.00 7.48
CA VAL A 140 3.65 -20.54 8.25
C VAL A 140 3.63 -21.23 9.63
N ASN A 141 4.72 -21.89 9.98
CA ASN A 141 4.90 -22.56 11.28
C ASN A 141 3.71 -23.47 11.67
N GLY A 142 3.13 -24.18 10.70
CA GLY A 142 1.99 -25.06 10.96
C GLY A 142 0.61 -24.37 10.98
N PHE A 143 0.53 -23.08 10.67
CA PHE A 143 -0.71 -22.29 10.66
C PHE A 143 -1.02 -21.72 9.29
N PHE A 144 -2.31 -21.59 8.99
CA PHE A 144 -2.80 -20.83 7.84
C PHE A 144 -2.99 -19.38 8.24
N VAL A 145 -2.08 -18.51 7.80
CA VAL A 145 -2.05 -17.10 8.17
C VAL A 145 -2.64 -16.26 7.05
N LEU A 146 -3.66 -15.47 7.38
CA LEU A 146 -4.25 -14.52 6.45
C LEU A 146 -3.40 -13.25 6.40
N CYS A 147 -2.89 -12.92 5.21
CA CYS A 147 -2.24 -11.65 4.93
C CYS A 147 -3.25 -10.70 4.26
N ALA A 148 -3.42 -9.51 4.81
CA ALA A 148 -4.23 -8.46 4.17
C ALA A 148 -3.51 -7.89 2.93
N ALA A 149 -4.27 -7.30 2.02
CA ALA A 149 -3.69 -6.58 0.89
C ALA A 149 -2.84 -5.39 1.39
N GLN A 150 -1.67 -5.21 0.79
CA GLN A 150 -0.72 -4.16 1.16
C GLN A 150 -0.07 -3.59 -0.08
N THR A 151 0.24 -2.29 -0.04
CA THR A 151 1.03 -1.61 -1.07
C THR A 151 2.23 -0.93 -0.42
N LEU A 152 3.41 -1.14 -0.99
CA LEU A 152 4.67 -0.56 -0.52
C LEU A 152 5.31 0.23 -1.65
N VAL A 153 5.71 1.46 -1.36
CA VAL A 153 6.56 2.27 -2.26
C VAL A 153 7.98 1.74 -2.15
N LEU A 154 8.54 1.27 -3.26
CA LEU A 154 9.91 0.75 -3.33
C LEU A 154 10.90 1.88 -3.49
N GLU A 155 10.69 2.71 -4.53
CA GLU A 155 11.48 3.88 -4.81
C GLU A 155 10.57 5.06 -5.10
N LYS A 156 10.74 6.15 -4.32
CA LYS A 156 9.96 7.39 -4.51
C LYS A 156 10.29 8.08 -5.83
N TYR A 157 11.56 8.01 -6.26
CA TYR A 157 12.12 8.83 -7.32
C TYR A 157 12.80 8.02 -8.42
N SER A 158 12.50 6.74 -8.52
CA SER A 158 13.00 5.85 -9.57
C SER A 158 11.98 4.77 -9.91
N ASN A 159 11.90 4.41 -11.17
CA ASN A 159 11.11 3.31 -11.68
C ASN A 159 11.93 2.05 -12.00
N THR A 160 13.20 2.02 -11.57
CA THR A 160 14.12 0.89 -11.76
C THR A 160 14.58 0.32 -10.42
N PRO A 161 13.67 -0.23 -9.59
CA PRO A 161 14.02 -0.76 -8.27
C PRO A 161 14.87 -2.03 -8.38
N THR A 162 15.82 -2.22 -7.44
CA THR A 162 16.70 -3.40 -7.35
C THR A 162 16.59 -4.05 -5.98
N TYR A 163 15.36 -4.34 -5.51
CA TYR A 163 15.10 -4.90 -4.19
C TYR A 163 14.64 -6.35 -4.25
N ARG A 164 14.92 -7.09 -3.19
CA ARG A 164 14.22 -8.33 -2.85
C ARG A 164 13.14 -7.99 -1.82
N ILE A 165 11.90 -8.37 -2.12
CA ILE A 165 10.73 -8.09 -1.27
C ILE A 165 10.19 -9.41 -0.75
N GLY A 166 9.77 -9.42 0.51
CA GLY A 166 9.19 -10.58 1.15
C GLY A 166 8.27 -10.18 2.30
N LEU A 167 7.48 -11.13 2.77
CA LEU A 167 6.69 -10.99 3.98
C LEU A 167 7.50 -11.51 5.16
N THR A 168 7.44 -10.80 6.29
CA THR A 168 7.99 -11.24 7.57
C THR A 168 6.84 -11.57 8.50
N THR A 169 6.89 -12.75 9.11
CA THR A 169 5.91 -13.17 10.11
C THR A 169 6.47 -12.91 11.50
N THR A 170 5.68 -12.28 12.36
CA THR A 170 5.98 -12.11 13.78
C THR A 170 4.93 -12.87 14.59
N GLU A 171 5.36 -13.77 15.44
CA GLU A 171 4.49 -14.50 16.37
C GLU A 171 4.63 -13.90 17.77
N SER A 172 3.49 -13.64 18.42
CA SER A 172 3.47 -13.16 19.81
C SER A 172 2.36 -13.87 20.59
N ILE A 173 2.64 -14.15 21.85
CA ILE A 173 1.64 -14.65 22.80
C ILE A 173 0.92 -13.44 23.36
N VAL A 174 -0.41 -13.43 23.28
CA VAL A 174 -1.25 -12.40 23.88
C VAL A 174 -1.90 -12.98 25.12
N ASP A 175 -1.48 -12.50 26.30
CA ASP A 175 -2.12 -12.83 27.56
C ASP A 175 -3.35 -11.95 27.77
N SER A 176 -4.39 -12.51 28.39
CA SER A 176 -5.54 -11.74 28.84
C SER A 176 -5.14 -10.91 30.07
N THR A 177 -5.01 -9.60 29.91
CA THR A 177 -4.97 -8.63 31.02
C THR A 177 -6.36 -8.35 31.55
#